data_c32e8913519fa93b42b26223c4f920b0
#
_entry.id   c32e8913519fa93b42b26223c4f920b0
#
_cell.length_a   1.000
_cell.length_b   1.000
_cell.length_c   1.000
_cell.angle_alpha   90.00
_cell.angle_beta   90.00
_cell.angle_gamma   90.00
#
_symmetry.space_group_name_H-M   'P 1'
#
loop_
_entity.id
_entity.type
_entity.pdbx_description
1 polymer ?
#
loop_
_entity_poly.entity_id
_entity_poly.type
_entity_poly.pdbx_seq_one_letter_code
_entity_poly.pdbx_strand_id
1 'polypeptide(L)'
;MHAYVRDIMTTAVVTVRADTPYREIAAMFREHRVSGFPVTAGDGKVIGVVSESDLLALADGQHHREHRTAGPATAGDLMTHPAVTVSPADLVQTAARVMRSHRPQRLPVVDREGRLEGIVSRSDVLSVFHRSDAEIRREITQDVIADGFFTDPARLTVTVHNGIVTLAGEVGSAVLGAGIASQVEHLEGVIAVRDRFAYPARSAPSFPSDPGL
;
A
#
# COMPACT_ATOMS: atom_id res chain seq x y z
N MET A 1 10.44 -4.27 6.94
CA MET A 1 9.52 -3.66 7.93
C MET A 1 8.16 -4.31 7.77
N HIS A 2 7.52 -4.74 8.88
CA HIS A 2 6.23 -5.41 8.80
C HIS A 2 5.16 -4.36 9.15
N ALA A 3 4.40 -3.89 8.15
CA ALA A 3 3.27 -2.98 8.37
C ALA A 3 2.04 -3.80 8.81
N TYR A 4 1.35 -3.34 9.83
CA TYR A 4 0.12 -3.93 10.34
C TYR A 4 -1.10 -3.16 9.83
N VAL A 5 -2.25 -3.82 9.81
CA VAL A 5 -3.52 -3.22 9.38
C VAL A 5 -3.84 -1.96 10.19
N ARG A 6 -3.58 -1.95 11.51
CA ARG A 6 -3.77 -0.77 12.37
C ARG A 6 -2.98 0.46 11.95
N ASP A 7 -1.86 0.28 11.23
CA ASP A 7 -0.97 1.39 10.82
C ASP A 7 -1.52 2.14 9.61
N ILE A 8 -2.47 1.53 8.88
CA ILE A 8 -3.02 2.06 7.62
C ILE A 8 -4.54 2.20 7.63
N MET A 9 -5.25 1.66 8.62
CA MET A 9 -6.69 1.70 8.69
C MET A 9 -7.22 3.11 9.02
N THR A 10 -8.39 3.42 8.50
CA THR A 10 -9.18 4.59 8.94
C THR A 10 -10.00 4.17 10.16
N THR A 11 -9.89 4.91 11.27
CA THR A 11 -10.61 4.62 12.52
C THR A 11 -11.95 5.36 12.63
N ALA A 12 -12.08 6.54 12.01
CA ALA A 12 -13.34 7.30 11.95
C ALA A 12 -14.25 6.70 10.86
N VAL A 13 -14.91 5.58 11.17
CA VAL A 13 -15.72 4.83 10.20
C VAL A 13 -17.20 5.17 10.37
N VAL A 14 -17.82 5.58 9.28
CA VAL A 14 -19.29 5.72 9.20
C VAL A 14 -19.87 4.33 8.96
N THR A 15 -20.90 3.97 9.73
CA THR A 15 -21.57 2.68 9.64
C THR A 15 -23.06 2.86 9.36
N VAL A 16 -23.71 1.82 8.89
CA VAL A 16 -25.15 1.75 8.76
C VAL A 16 -25.69 0.57 9.57
N ARG A 17 -26.98 0.59 9.88
CA ARG A 17 -27.66 -0.52 10.55
C ARG A 17 -28.36 -1.40 9.51
N ALA A 18 -28.67 -2.63 9.89
CA ALA A 18 -29.37 -3.56 9.00
C ALA A 18 -30.72 -3.04 8.49
N ASP A 19 -31.41 -2.24 9.29
CA ASP A 19 -32.71 -1.64 8.98
C ASP A 19 -32.64 -0.31 8.23
N THR A 20 -31.43 0.23 7.95
CA THR A 20 -31.23 1.46 7.20
C THR A 20 -31.78 1.33 5.77
N PRO A 21 -32.71 2.20 5.32
CA PRO A 21 -33.29 2.11 3.98
C PRO A 21 -32.26 2.43 2.88
N TYR A 22 -32.36 1.77 1.73
CA TYR A 22 -31.42 1.95 0.61
C TYR A 22 -31.27 3.40 0.12
N ARG A 23 -32.36 4.21 0.21
CA ARG A 23 -32.32 5.63 -0.18
C ARG A 23 -31.43 6.47 0.74
N GLU A 24 -31.45 6.16 2.02
CA GLU A 24 -30.56 6.78 3.01
C GLU A 24 -29.11 6.39 2.75
N ILE A 25 -28.84 5.09 2.50
CA ILE A 25 -27.51 4.60 2.14
C ILE A 25 -26.99 5.31 0.88
N ALA A 26 -27.84 5.48 -0.14
CA ALA A 26 -27.47 6.21 -1.37
C ALA A 26 -27.14 7.68 -1.11
N ALA A 27 -27.85 8.35 -0.18
CA ALA A 27 -27.53 9.72 0.22
C ALA A 27 -26.18 9.77 0.98
N MET A 28 -25.94 8.82 1.88
CA MET A 28 -24.70 8.71 2.67
C MET A 28 -23.48 8.45 1.77
N PHE A 29 -23.57 7.65 0.71
CA PHE A 29 -22.46 7.46 -0.26
C PHE A 29 -22.03 8.79 -0.89
N ARG A 30 -23.00 9.65 -1.25
CA ARG A 30 -22.70 10.96 -1.83
C ARG A 30 -22.13 11.94 -0.81
N GLU A 31 -22.63 11.93 0.41
CA GLU A 31 -22.20 12.82 1.48
C GLU A 31 -20.78 12.48 1.94
N HIS A 32 -20.51 11.22 2.23
CA HIS A 32 -19.23 10.77 2.79
C HIS A 32 -18.19 10.43 1.73
N ARG A 33 -18.54 10.39 0.44
CA ARG A 33 -17.65 10.07 -0.68
C ARG A 33 -16.91 8.74 -0.50
N VAL A 34 -17.60 7.75 0.04
CA VAL A 34 -17.08 6.38 0.23
C VAL A 34 -17.84 5.41 -0.65
N SER A 35 -17.26 4.26 -0.97
CA SER A 35 -17.85 3.24 -1.84
C SER A 35 -18.43 2.03 -1.09
N GLY A 36 -18.45 2.09 0.25
CA GLY A 36 -19.01 1.02 1.07
C GLY A 36 -19.04 1.37 2.54
N PHE A 37 -20.06 0.85 3.23
CA PHE A 37 -20.25 0.98 4.68
C PHE A 37 -20.27 -0.38 5.35
N PRO A 38 -19.60 -0.54 6.51
CA PRO A 38 -19.89 -1.67 7.39
C PRO A 38 -21.32 -1.58 7.91
N VAL A 39 -21.99 -2.72 7.91
CA VAL A 39 -23.32 -2.86 8.54
C VAL A 39 -23.10 -3.43 9.92
N THR A 40 -23.60 -2.75 10.96
CA THR A 40 -23.38 -3.11 12.35
C THR A 40 -24.67 -3.51 13.05
N ALA A 41 -24.56 -4.45 13.98
CA ALA A 41 -25.62 -4.76 14.95
C ALA A 41 -25.63 -3.74 16.09
N GLY A 42 -26.65 -3.83 16.98
CA GLY A 42 -26.81 -2.90 18.09
C GLY A 42 -25.69 -2.92 19.12
N ASP A 43 -24.90 -4.00 19.18
CA ASP A 43 -23.74 -4.18 20.06
C ASP A 43 -22.41 -3.72 19.39
N GLY A 44 -22.48 -3.12 18.19
CA GLY A 44 -21.32 -2.64 17.44
C GLY A 44 -20.58 -3.69 16.62
N LYS A 45 -21.06 -4.94 16.62
CA LYS A 45 -20.46 -6.00 15.78
C LYS A 45 -20.77 -5.80 14.32
N VAL A 46 -19.77 -6.07 13.48
CA VAL A 46 -19.92 -6.04 12.02
C VAL A 46 -20.62 -7.32 11.57
N ILE A 47 -21.79 -7.16 10.92
CA ILE A 47 -22.60 -8.26 10.40
C ILE A 47 -22.49 -8.40 8.88
N GLY A 48 -22.20 -7.31 8.18
CA GLY A 48 -22.09 -7.27 6.72
C GLY A 48 -21.38 -6.03 6.23
N VAL A 49 -21.30 -5.90 4.91
CA VAL A 49 -20.84 -4.70 4.21
C VAL A 49 -21.81 -4.41 3.07
N VAL A 50 -22.26 -3.16 2.95
CA VAL A 50 -23.05 -2.67 1.81
C VAL A 50 -22.19 -1.72 0.99
N SER A 51 -22.19 -1.88 -0.33
CA SER A 51 -21.38 -1.12 -1.28
C SER A 51 -22.23 -0.44 -2.35
N GLU A 52 -21.63 0.50 -3.10
CA GLU A 52 -22.29 1.09 -4.27
C GLU A 52 -22.71 0.03 -5.30
N SER A 53 -21.94 -1.05 -5.45
CA SER A 53 -22.26 -2.15 -6.36
C SER A 53 -23.57 -2.86 -5.98
N ASP A 54 -23.85 -2.97 -4.68
CA ASP A 54 -25.09 -3.60 -4.21
C ASP A 54 -26.30 -2.73 -4.53
N LEU A 55 -26.17 -1.39 -4.45
CA LEU A 55 -27.21 -0.47 -4.85
C LEU A 55 -27.42 -0.46 -6.37
N LEU A 56 -26.35 -0.57 -7.15
CA LEU A 56 -26.45 -0.69 -8.62
C LEU A 56 -27.15 -1.98 -9.04
N ALA A 57 -26.86 -3.10 -8.38
CA ALA A 57 -27.55 -4.37 -8.62
C ALA A 57 -29.06 -4.30 -8.28
N LEU A 58 -29.44 -3.48 -7.30
CA LEU A 58 -30.85 -3.18 -7.03
C LEU A 58 -31.50 -2.40 -8.19
N ALA A 59 -30.78 -1.42 -8.77
CA ALA A 59 -31.28 -0.62 -9.89
C ALA A 59 -31.47 -1.46 -11.16
N ASP A 60 -30.61 -2.44 -11.40
CA ASP A 60 -30.70 -3.40 -12.54
C ASP A 60 -31.78 -4.49 -12.34
N GLY A 61 -32.49 -4.49 -11.22
CA GLY A 61 -33.54 -5.47 -10.91
C GLY A 61 -33.03 -6.88 -10.58
N GLN A 62 -31.72 -7.06 -10.41
CA GLN A 62 -31.12 -8.36 -10.10
C GLN A 62 -31.44 -8.84 -8.68
N HIS A 63 -31.57 -7.92 -7.71
CA HIS A 63 -31.96 -8.24 -6.33
C HIS A 63 -33.46 -8.50 -6.14
N HIS A 64 -34.31 -8.23 -7.13
CA HIS A 64 -35.76 -8.40 -6.99
C HIS A 64 -36.25 -9.84 -6.99
N ARG A 65 -35.39 -10.83 -7.24
CA ARG A 65 -35.82 -12.22 -7.46
C ARG A 65 -35.75 -13.11 -6.21
N GLU A 66 -34.93 -12.81 -5.24
CA GLU A 66 -34.67 -13.75 -4.12
C GLU A 66 -35.17 -13.30 -2.74
N HIS A 67 -35.35 -11.97 -2.51
CA HIS A 67 -35.76 -11.45 -1.20
C HIS A 67 -36.88 -10.39 -1.33
N ARG A 68 -38.11 -10.84 -1.70
CA ARG A 68 -39.29 -9.96 -1.67
C ARG A 68 -39.79 -9.79 -0.24
N THR A 69 -39.20 -8.86 0.51
CA THR A 69 -39.87 -8.24 1.66
C THR A 69 -40.91 -7.23 1.17
N ALA A 70 -42.03 -7.09 1.87
CA ALA A 70 -43.16 -6.23 1.46
C ALA A 70 -42.89 -4.73 1.62
N GLY A 71 -41.61 -4.32 1.67
CA GLY A 71 -41.18 -2.94 1.91
C GLY A 71 -39.98 -2.50 1.03
N PRO A 72 -39.51 -1.26 1.19
CA PRO A 72 -38.30 -0.81 0.53
C PRO A 72 -37.08 -1.58 1.04
N ALA A 73 -36.14 -1.93 0.13
CA ALA A 73 -34.92 -2.64 0.47
C ALA A 73 -34.12 -1.91 1.57
N THR A 74 -33.52 -2.65 2.46
CA THR A 74 -32.69 -2.16 3.57
C THR A 74 -31.23 -2.59 3.40
N ALA A 75 -30.31 -2.07 4.23
CA ALA A 75 -28.92 -2.51 4.26
C ALA A 75 -28.80 -4.03 4.47
N GLY A 76 -29.64 -4.60 5.35
CA GLY A 76 -29.67 -6.03 5.62
C GLY A 76 -30.06 -6.88 4.42
N ASP A 77 -30.94 -6.35 3.56
CA ASP A 77 -31.35 -7.06 2.32
C ASP A 77 -30.27 -6.99 1.23
N LEU A 78 -29.42 -5.95 1.24
CA LEU A 78 -28.45 -5.66 0.21
C LEU A 78 -27.02 -6.07 0.55
N MET A 79 -26.68 -6.15 1.83
CA MET A 79 -25.31 -6.38 2.29
C MET A 79 -24.77 -7.74 1.87
N THR A 80 -23.48 -7.77 1.58
CA THR A 80 -22.72 -9.04 1.57
C THR A 80 -22.52 -9.50 3.02
N HIS A 81 -23.00 -10.69 3.37
CA HIS A 81 -22.85 -11.29 4.68
C HIS A 81 -22.50 -12.79 4.61
N PRO A 82 -21.74 -13.36 5.55
CA PRO A 82 -21.02 -12.63 6.59
C PRO A 82 -19.96 -11.69 6.02
N ALA A 83 -19.66 -10.62 6.76
CA ALA A 83 -18.60 -9.70 6.38
C ALA A 83 -17.25 -10.42 6.37
N VAL A 84 -16.46 -10.19 5.33
CA VAL A 84 -15.04 -10.57 5.33
C VAL A 84 -14.28 -9.47 6.08
N THR A 85 -13.62 -9.83 7.18
CA THR A 85 -12.95 -8.89 8.09
C THR A 85 -11.49 -9.23 8.29
N VAL A 86 -10.73 -8.30 8.87
CA VAL A 86 -9.35 -8.49 9.31
C VAL A 86 -9.17 -7.92 10.72
N SER A 87 -8.10 -8.32 11.41
CA SER A 87 -7.73 -7.81 12.72
C SER A 87 -6.76 -6.62 12.59
N PRO A 88 -6.76 -5.65 13.53
CA PRO A 88 -5.74 -4.60 13.59
C PRO A 88 -4.31 -5.14 13.70
N ALA A 89 -4.15 -6.33 14.26
CA ALA A 89 -2.86 -7.01 14.42
C ALA A 89 -2.44 -7.84 13.21
N ASP A 90 -3.28 -7.96 12.19
CA ASP A 90 -2.91 -8.64 10.95
C ASP A 90 -1.87 -7.83 10.18
N LEU A 91 -1.01 -8.54 9.45
CA LEU A 91 -0.10 -7.91 8.50
C LEU A 91 -0.87 -7.37 7.28
N VAL A 92 -0.40 -6.27 6.70
CA VAL A 92 -0.99 -5.70 5.47
C VAL A 92 -1.01 -6.72 4.34
N GLN A 93 -0.02 -7.62 4.24
CA GLN A 93 0.00 -8.71 3.28
C GLN A 93 -1.17 -9.70 3.47
N THR A 94 -1.64 -9.88 4.70
CA THR A 94 -2.83 -10.69 4.98
C THR A 94 -4.07 -10.02 4.42
N ALA A 95 -4.26 -8.72 4.67
CA ALA A 95 -5.36 -7.93 4.09
C ALA A 95 -5.32 -7.97 2.54
N ALA A 96 -4.13 -7.80 1.93
CA ALA A 96 -3.95 -7.91 0.48
C ALA A 96 -4.38 -9.28 -0.06
N ARG A 97 -4.03 -10.37 0.64
CA ARG A 97 -4.41 -11.73 0.25
C ARG A 97 -5.92 -11.93 0.33
N VAL A 98 -6.55 -11.45 1.41
CA VAL A 98 -8.01 -11.50 1.60
C VAL A 98 -8.72 -10.72 0.50
N MET A 99 -8.26 -9.50 0.18
CA MET A 99 -8.81 -8.68 -0.90
C MET A 99 -8.69 -9.34 -2.28
N ARG A 100 -7.62 -10.09 -2.52
CA ARG A 100 -7.43 -10.81 -3.77
C ARG A 100 -8.35 -12.02 -3.90
N SER A 101 -8.54 -12.80 -2.82
CA SER A 101 -9.32 -14.04 -2.86
C SER A 101 -10.82 -13.81 -2.82
N HIS A 102 -11.31 -12.86 -2.04
CA HIS A 102 -12.74 -12.57 -1.88
C HIS A 102 -13.22 -11.36 -2.67
N ARG A 103 -12.29 -10.61 -3.29
CA ARG A 103 -12.51 -9.40 -4.10
C ARG A 103 -13.25 -8.24 -3.43
N PRO A 104 -13.30 -8.09 -2.11
CA PRO A 104 -13.90 -6.91 -1.51
C PRO A 104 -13.10 -5.65 -1.85
N GLN A 105 -13.80 -4.51 -1.96
CA GLN A 105 -13.18 -3.20 -2.15
C GLN A 105 -12.59 -2.67 -0.84
N ARG A 106 -13.19 -3.09 0.28
CA ARG A 106 -12.86 -2.67 1.64
C ARG A 106 -13.03 -3.84 2.59
N LEU A 107 -12.26 -3.83 3.67
CA LEU A 107 -12.37 -4.82 4.75
C LEU A 107 -12.62 -4.06 6.05
N PRO A 108 -13.71 -4.32 6.75
CA PRO A 108 -13.85 -3.90 8.14
C PRO A 108 -12.73 -4.52 8.99
N VAL A 109 -12.18 -3.70 9.86
CA VAL A 109 -11.19 -4.12 10.85
C VAL A 109 -11.90 -4.27 12.17
N VAL A 110 -11.81 -5.46 12.76
CA VAL A 110 -12.59 -5.80 13.96
C VAL A 110 -11.71 -6.32 15.09
N ASP A 111 -12.19 -6.11 16.32
CA ASP A 111 -11.61 -6.69 17.53
C ASP A 111 -11.91 -8.20 17.62
N ARG A 112 -11.48 -8.83 18.72
CA ARG A 112 -11.71 -10.28 18.98
C ARG A 112 -13.18 -10.63 19.18
N GLU A 113 -13.99 -9.67 19.58
CA GLU A 113 -15.43 -9.79 19.79
C GLU A 113 -16.23 -9.50 18.52
N GLY A 114 -15.57 -9.10 17.42
CA GLY A 114 -16.17 -8.75 16.14
C GLY A 114 -16.70 -7.32 16.04
N ARG A 115 -16.33 -6.43 17.00
CA ARG A 115 -16.72 -5.02 16.98
C ARG A 115 -15.80 -4.24 16.05
N LEU A 116 -16.38 -3.24 15.39
CA LEU A 116 -15.66 -2.41 14.43
C LEU A 116 -14.63 -1.50 15.13
N GLU A 117 -13.37 -1.61 14.72
CA GLU A 117 -12.28 -0.71 15.11
C GLU A 117 -11.83 0.22 13.97
N GLY A 118 -12.02 -0.20 12.71
CA GLY A 118 -11.58 0.57 11.57
C GLY A 118 -12.05 -0.03 10.25
N ILE A 119 -11.57 0.54 9.16
CA ILE A 119 -11.76 0.04 7.81
C ILE A 119 -10.49 0.21 7.00
N VAL A 120 -10.16 -0.76 6.16
CA VAL A 120 -9.04 -0.69 5.24
C VAL A 120 -9.52 -0.92 3.81
N SER A 121 -9.11 -0.07 2.89
CA SER A 121 -9.41 -0.16 1.45
C SER A 121 -8.23 -0.72 0.66
N ARG A 122 -8.47 -1.03 -0.63
CA ARG A 122 -7.39 -1.41 -1.54
C ARG A 122 -6.33 -0.33 -1.70
N SER A 123 -6.74 0.95 -1.73
CA SER A 123 -5.81 2.08 -1.78
C SER A 123 -4.92 2.17 -0.56
N ASP A 124 -5.46 1.88 0.64
CA ASP A 124 -4.68 1.89 1.87
C ASP A 124 -3.64 0.75 1.88
N VAL A 125 -4.04 -0.43 1.41
CA VAL A 125 -3.11 -1.55 1.24
C VAL A 125 -2.02 -1.23 0.21
N LEU A 126 -2.39 -0.61 -0.92
CA LEU A 126 -1.42 -0.25 -1.96
C LEU A 126 -0.50 0.90 -1.51
N SER A 127 -0.96 1.79 -0.63
CA SER A 127 -0.12 2.91 -0.15
C SER A 127 1.13 2.45 0.60
N VAL A 128 1.08 1.27 1.22
CA VAL A 128 2.25 0.68 1.90
C VAL A 128 3.36 0.30 0.91
N PHE A 129 2.98 0.04 -0.35
CA PHE A 129 3.93 -0.23 -1.43
C PHE A 129 4.37 1.05 -2.15
N HIS A 130 3.76 2.20 -1.83
CA HIS A 130 4.13 3.50 -2.37
C HIS A 130 5.06 4.21 -1.39
N ARG A 131 6.32 3.77 -1.34
CA ARG A 131 7.35 4.62 -0.78
C ARG A 131 7.51 5.82 -1.70
N SER A 132 7.48 7.02 -1.14
CA SER A 132 7.72 8.22 -1.92
C SER A 132 9.14 8.24 -2.49
N ASP A 133 9.33 8.78 -3.68
CA ASP A 133 10.64 8.96 -4.28
C ASP A 133 11.62 9.69 -3.33
N ALA A 134 11.10 10.57 -2.47
CA ALA A 134 11.89 11.29 -1.47
C ALA A 134 12.38 10.37 -0.33
N GLU A 135 11.56 9.42 0.12
CA GLU A 135 11.94 8.44 1.16
C GLU A 135 12.96 7.45 0.61
N ILE A 136 12.74 6.93 -0.60
CA ILE A 136 13.69 6.05 -1.30
C ILE A 136 15.04 6.77 -1.46
N ARG A 137 15.02 8.02 -1.94
CA ARG A 137 16.24 8.80 -2.09
C ARG A 137 16.98 9.02 -0.78
N ARG A 138 16.26 9.31 0.31
CA ARG A 138 16.88 9.53 1.63
C ARG A 138 17.55 8.26 2.14
N GLU A 139 16.88 7.10 2.06
CA GLU A 139 17.45 5.82 2.47
C GLU A 139 18.66 5.45 1.63
N ILE A 140 18.61 5.61 0.30
CA ILE A 140 19.79 5.36 -0.55
C ILE A 140 20.97 6.24 -0.12
N THR A 141 20.72 7.52 0.12
CA THR A 141 21.78 8.48 0.43
C THR A 141 22.37 8.22 1.81
N GLN A 142 21.54 7.94 2.81
CA GLN A 142 21.97 7.80 4.21
C GLN A 142 22.37 6.36 4.52
N ASP A 143 21.46 5.42 4.34
CA ASP A 143 21.65 4.07 4.86
C ASP A 143 22.50 3.20 3.93
N VAL A 144 22.37 3.40 2.60
CA VAL A 144 23.17 2.63 1.63
C VAL A 144 24.52 3.29 1.39
N ILE A 145 24.56 4.55 0.94
CA ILE A 145 25.79 5.21 0.49
C ILE A 145 26.68 5.58 1.68
N ALA A 146 26.13 6.33 2.65
CA ALA A 146 26.93 6.83 3.77
C ALA A 146 27.26 5.72 4.76
N ASP A 147 26.28 5.00 5.26
CA ASP A 147 26.46 4.03 6.35
C ASP A 147 26.84 2.64 5.83
N GLY A 148 26.27 2.20 4.70
CA GLY A 148 26.56 0.86 4.14
C GLY A 148 27.88 0.76 3.41
N PHE A 149 28.23 1.73 2.59
CA PHE A 149 29.44 1.73 1.80
C PHE A 149 30.49 2.75 2.25
N PHE A 150 30.25 3.49 3.35
CA PHE A 150 31.16 4.50 3.89
C PHE A 150 31.66 5.49 2.81
N THR A 151 30.76 5.81 1.88
CA THR A 151 31.06 6.70 0.75
C THR A 151 30.45 8.07 1.03
N ASP A 152 31.20 9.14 0.74
CA ASP A 152 30.69 10.51 0.91
C ASP A 152 29.51 10.75 -0.06
N PRO A 153 28.29 10.97 0.48
CA PRO A 153 27.09 11.17 -0.35
C PRO A 153 27.19 12.41 -1.25
N ALA A 154 28.04 13.39 -0.91
CA ALA A 154 28.22 14.59 -1.70
C ALA A 154 28.89 14.32 -3.07
N ARG A 155 29.55 13.17 -3.21
CA ARG A 155 30.19 12.75 -4.47
C ARG A 155 29.22 12.06 -5.42
N LEU A 156 28.04 11.68 -4.93
CA LEU A 156 27.03 10.94 -5.69
C LEU A 156 25.75 11.76 -5.80
N THR A 157 25.16 11.74 -6.97
CA THR A 157 23.83 12.28 -7.21
C THR A 157 22.83 11.14 -7.29
N VAL A 158 21.86 11.13 -6.37
CA VAL A 158 20.77 10.17 -6.34
C VAL A 158 19.49 10.88 -6.76
N THR A 159 18.90 10.46 -7.87
CA THR A 159 17.57 10.92 -8.30
C THR A 159 16.62 9.74 -8.36
N VAL A 160 15.41 9.95 -7.87
CA VAL A 160 14.35 8.93 -7.90
C VAL A 160 13.12 9.55 -8.56
N HIS A 161 12.55 8.85 -9.51
CA HIS A 161 11.32 9.26 -10.18
C HIS A 161 10.43 8.05 -10.46
N ASN A 162 9.26 8.00 -9.80
CA ASN A 162 8.34 6.87 -9.85
C ASN A 162 9.03 5.53 -9.56
N GLY A 163 9.87 5.49 -8.52
CA GLY A 163 10.61 4.27 -8.13
C GLY A 163 11.78 3.90 -9.05
N ILE A 164 12.05 4.67 -10.12
CA ILE A 164 13.24 4.49 -10.96
C ILE A 164 14.37 5.34 -10.38
N VAL A 165 15.42 4.68 -9.92
CA VAL A 165 16.60 5.32 -9.33
C VAL A 165 17.65 5.54 -10.39
N THR A 166 18.22 6.74 -10.42
CA THR A 166 19.45 7.04 -11.19
C THR A 166 20.56 7.42 -10.22
N LEU A 167 21.64 6.66 -10.26
CA LEU A 167 22.87 6.89 -9.50
C LEU A 167 23.92 7.47 -10.43
N ALA A 168 24.45 8.65 -10.13
CA ALA A 168 25.48 9.29 -10.92
C ALA A 168 26.57 9.89 -10.02
N GLY A 169 27.77 10.04 -10.53
CA GLY A 169 28.90 10.60 -9.80
C GLY A 169 30.13 9.70 -9.84
N GLU A 170 31.17 10.08 -9.09
CA GLU A 170 32.45 9.39 -9.08
C GLU A 170 32.53 8.38 -7.95
N VAL A 171 32.81 7.10 -8.28
CA VAL A 171 33.03 6.01 -7.32
C VAL A 171 34.45 5.46 -7.49
N GLY A 172 35.06 5.09 -6.36
CA GLY A 172 36.45 4.65 -6.31
C GLY A 172 36.80 3.39 -7.12
N SER A 173 35.81 2.54 -7.41
CA SER A 173 36.01 1.33 -8.23
C SER A 173 34.70 0.80 -8.82
N ALA A 174 34.80 0.04 -9.90
CA ALA A 174 33.65 -0.62 -10.51
C ALA A 174 32.98 -1.64 -9.56
N VAL A 175 33.73 -2.31 -8.69
CA VAL A 175 33.20 -3.22 -7.69
C VAL A 175 32.33 -2.49 -6.67
N LEU A 176 32.78 -1.32 -6.21
CA LEU A 176 32.04 -0.49 -5.29
C LEU A 176 30.74 0.03 -5.93
N GLY A 177 30.80 0.53 -7.17
CA GLY A 177 29.64 0.98 -7.91
C GLY A 177 28.60 -0.11 -8.12
N ALA A 178 29.05 -1.32 -8.52
CA ALA A 178 28.18 -2.47 -8.68
C ALA A 178 27.54 -2.91 -7.34
N GLY A 179 28.29 -2.86 -6.24
CA GLY A 179 27.78 -3.15 -4.90
C GLY A 179 26.67 -2.19 -4.48
N ILE A 180 26.88 -0.88 -4.66
CA ILE A 180 25.89 0.14 -4.37
C ILE A 180 24.63 -0.09 -5.22
N ALA A 181 24.78 -0.27 -6.54
CA ALA A 181 23.65 -0.48 -7.44
C ALA A 181 22.84 -1.73 -7.06
N SER A 182 23.53 -2.83 -6.78
CA SER A 182 22.90 -4.09 -6.36
C SER A 182 22.12 -3.95 -5.06
N GLN A 183 22.65 -3.24 -4.06
CA GLN A 183 21.92 -3.02 -2.82
C GLN A 183 20.71 -2.14 -2.99
N VAL A 184 20.80 -1.09 -3.84
CA VAL A 184 19.69 -0.21 -4.18
C VAL A 184 18.58 -0.97 -4.92
N GLU A 185 18.90 -1.91 -5.80
CA GLU A 185 17.89 -2.74 -6.50
C GLU A 185 17.02 -3.56 -5.55
N HIS A 186 17.52 -3.90 -4.36
CA HIS A 186 16.79 -4.68 -3.36
C HIS A 186 15.98 -3.84 -2.38
N LEU A 187 16.02 -2.50 -2.49
CA LEU A 187 15.23 -1.63 -1.63
C LEU A 187 13.75 -1.67 -2.00
N GLU A 188 12.92 -1.66 -0.98
CA GLU A 188 11.46 -1.60 -1.16
C GLU A 188 11.05 -0.30 -1.87
N GLY A 189 10.22 -0.42 -2.91
CA GLY A 189 9.75 0.70 -3.72
C GLY A 189 10.64 1.03 -4.92
N VAL A 190 11.82 0.41 -5.06
CA VAL A 190 12.67 0.54 -6.25
C VAL A 190 12.18 -0.41 -7.34
N ILE A 191 11.86 0.17 -8.51
CA ILE A 191 11.42 -0.58 -9.70
C ILE A 191 12.59 -0.91 -10.61
N ALA A 192 13.56 0.03 -10.75
CA ALA A 192 14.74 -0.14 -11.57
C ALA A 192 15.86 0.81 -11.12
N VAL A 193 17.10 0.41 -11.34
CA VAL A 193 18.29 1.21 -11.09
C VAL A 193 19.01 1.48 -12.41
N ARG A 194 19.41 2.73 -12.61
CA ARG A 194 20.25 3.18 -13.71
C ARG A 194 21.52 3.75 -13.14
N ASP A 195 22.62 3.03 -13.27
CA ASP A 195 23.92 3.54 -12.88
C ASP A 195 24.56 4.36 -14.00
N ARG A 196 25.15 5.49 -13.63
CA ARG A 196 25.92 6.40 -14.47
C ARG A 196 27.18 6.80 -13.70
N PHE A 197 27.82 5.84 -13.07
CA PHE A 197 29.05 6.09 -12.33
C PHE A 197 30.22 6.41 -13.24
N ALA A 198 30.99 7.39 -12.83
CA ALA A 198 32.31 7.65 -13.38
C ALA A 198 33.36 6.95 -12.50
N TYR A 199 34.35 6.37 -13.12
CA TYR A 199 35.45 5.68 -12.44
C TYR A 199 36.77 6.42 -12.71
N PRO A 200 37.64 6.59 -11.70
CA PRO A 200 38.95 7.19 -11.92
C PRO A 200 39.75 6.37 -12.95
N ALA A 201 40.36 7.05 -13.89
CA ALA A 201 41.24 6.41 -14.86
C ALA A 201 42.33 5.64 -14.11
N ARG A 202 42.51 4.35 -14.42
CA ARG A 202 43.63 3.57 -13.87
C ARG A 202 44.91 4.28 -14.27
N SER A 203 45.60 4.92 -13.33
CA SER A 203 46.95 5.36 -13.53
C SER A 203 47.79 4.13 -13.89
N ALA A 204 48.32 4.05 -15.11
CA ALA A 204 49.25 2.99 -15.49
C ALA A 204 50.42 3.07 -14.53
N PRO A 205 50.91 1.92 -14.01
CA PRO A 205 52.12 1.94 -13.19
C PRO A 205 53.27 2.50 -14.03
N SER A 206 53.78 3.65 -13.59
CA SER A 206 55.03 4.22 -14.14
C SER A 206 56.17 3.30 -13.70
N PHE A 207 56.62 2.42 -14.58
CA PHE A 207 57.89 1.75 -14.37
C PHE A 207 59.02 2.79 -14.42
N PRO A 208 59.84 2.89 -13.41
CA PRO A 208 61.04 3.72 -13.49
C PRO A 208 61.89 3.23 -14.65
N SER A 209 62.15 4.16 -15.56
CA SER A 209 63.14 3.90 -16.61
C SER A 209 64.48 3.72 -15.92
N ASP A 210 65.06 2.55 -16.06
CA ASP A 210 66.39 2.22 -15.57
C ASP A 210 67.43 3.05 -16.39
N PRO A 211 68.23 3.92 -15.75
CA PRO A 211 69.29 4.62 -16.46
C PRO A 211 70.54 3.84 -16.26
N GLY A 212 70.89 3.04 -17.23
CA GLY A 212 72.24 2.52 -17.09
C GLY A 212 72.65 1.36 -17.96
N LEU A 213 73.30 1.62 -18.99
CA LEU A 213 74.65 1.12 -19.22
C LEU A 213 75.22 1.86 -20.40
#